data_f0c0b09cb6d6b14d0cba91aec3cd97f7
#
_entry.id   f0c0b09cb6d6b14d0cba91aec3cd97f7
#
_cell.length_a   1.000
_cell.length_b   1.000
_cell.length_c   1.000
_cell.angle_alpha   90.00
_cell.angle_beta   90.00
_cell.angle_gamma   90.00
#
_symmetry.space_group_name_H-M   'P 1'
#
loop_
_entity.id
_entity.type
_entity.pdbx_description
1 polymer ?
#
loop_
_entity_poly.entity_id
_entity_poly.type
_entity_poly.pdbx_seq_one_letter_code
_entity_poly.pdbx_strand_id
1 'polypeptide(L)'
;MKFRLRFRDFATYFVCSFCFFAPIGLFGNETSITPILQPGAPGQDSREISAEEAIQLADTSFSSSDVDFMQRMIPHHRQAVEMAALVEERTNREEIVDLAARIDKSQLDEIEFMTDWLQRRGQSIEAKMSHHSMMMDMKK
;
A
#
# COMPACT_ATOMS: atom_id res chain seq x y z
N MET A 1 -54.84 26.12 55.02
CA MET A 1 -53.80 25.51 55.81
C MET A 1 -52.46 26.20 55.34
N LYS A 2 -51.98 27.08 56.21
CA LYS A 2 -50.84 27.99 55.86
C LYS A 2 -49.56 27.32 56.35
N PHE A 3 -48.63 27.00 55.44
CA PHE A 3 -47.31 26.55 55.83
C PHE A 3 -46.33 27.71 55.60
N ARG A 4 -45.79 28.20 56.70
CA ARG A 4 -44.73 29.24 56.73
C ARG A 4 -43.39 28.55 56.59
N LEU A 5 -42.62 28.85 55.54
CA LEU A 5 -41.21 28.52 55.48
C LEU A 5 -40.41 29.60 56.21
N ARG A 6 -39.65 29.19 57.18
CA ARG A 6 -38.69 30.00 57.94
C ARG A 6 -37.38 30.07 57.13
N PHE A 7 -37.01 31.27 56.81
CA PHE A 7 -35.63 31.58 56.40
C PHE A 7 -34.73 31.48 57.65
N ARG A 8 -33.70 30.66 57.55
CA ARG A 8 -32.61 30.65 58.52
C ARG A 8 -31.31 30.56 57.73
N ASP A 9 -30.60 31.63 57.76
CA ASP A 9 -29.15 31.88 57.71
C ASP A 9 -28.29 30.67 57.29
N PHE A 10 -27.63 30.83 56.14
CA PHE A 10 -26.45 30.08 55.86
C PHE A 10 -25.28 31.02 55.53
N ALA A 11 -24.45 31.14 56.58
CA ALA A 11 -23.16 31.77 56.50
C ALA A 11 -22.22 31.00 55.62
N THR A 12 -21.63 31.68 54.69
CA THR A 12 -20.23 31.60 54.26
C THR A 12 -19.51 30.28 54.37
N TYR A 13 -19.36 29.60 53.23
CA TYR A 13 -18.19 28.77 52.96
C TYR A 13 -17.60 29.22 51.63
N PHE A 14 -16.58 30.07 51.75
CA PHE A 14 -15.67 30.41 50.67
C PHE A 14 -14.67 29.28 50.53
N VAL A 15 -15.03 28.24 49.74
CA VAL A 15 -14.06 27.21 49.36
C VAL A 15 -13.27 27.72 48.18
N CYS A 16 -12.04 28.13 48.46
CA CYS A 16 -11.01 28.47 47.49
C CYS A 16 -10.67 27.25 46.66
N SER A 17 -11.39 27.06 45.54
CA SER A 17 -11.05 26.01 44.57
C SER A 17 -9.83 26.46 43.79
N PHE A 18 -8.65 26.07 44.30
CA PHE A 18 -7.38 26.21 43.61
C PHE A 18 -7.39 25.24 42.45
N CYS A 19 -7.89 25.66 41.28
CA CYS A 19 -7.75 24.90 40.04
C CYS A 19 -6.26 24.73 39.73
N PHE A 20 -5.78 23.54 40.03
CA PHE A 20 -4.49 23.06 39.59
C PHE A 20 -4.56 22.93 38.06
N PHE A 21 -4.18 23.99 37.36
CA PHE A 21 -3.98 23.96 35.91
C PHE A 21 -2.70 23.14 35.67
N ALA A 22 -2.85 21.83 35.56
CA ALA A 22 -1.76 20.99 35.05
C ALA A 22 -1.54 21.38 33.57
N PRO A 23 -0.31 21.72 33.17
CA PRO A 23 -0.04 21.92 31.76
C PRO A 23 -0.26 20.57 31.06
N ILE A 24 -1.24 20.53 30.15
CA ILE A 24 -1.38 19.46 29.19
C ILE A 24 -0.11 19.53 28.35
N GLY A 25 0.84 18.63 28.65
CA GLY A 25 2.01 18.42 27.81
C GLY A 25 1.50 18.09 26.41
N LEU A 26 1.72 19.01 25.47
CA LEU A 26 1.69 18.67 24.06
C LEU A 26 2.71 17.54 23.86
N PHE A 27 2.23 16.30 23.83
CA PHE A 27 2.98 15.22 23.23
C PHE A 27 3.09 15.60 21.75
N GLY A 28 4.18 16.28 21.40
CA GLY A 28 4.59 16.43 20.04
C GLY A 28 4.68 15.03 19.45
N ASN A 29 3.80 14.73 18.53
CA ASN A 29 3.92 13.56 17.69
C ASN A 29 5.14 13.81 16.80
N GLU A 30 6.33 13.52 17.32
CA GLU A 30 7.52 13.45 16.50
C GLU A 30 7.26 12.31 15.53
N THR A 31 6.84 12.64 14.31
CA THR A 31 6.87 11.71 13.20
C THR A 31 8.34 11.32 13.05
N SER A 32 8.67 10.16 13.62
CA SER A 32 9.96 9.54 13.42
C SER A 32 10.09 9.23 11.92
N ILE A 33 10.66 10.18 11.19
CA ILE A 33 10.98 9.98 9.78
C ILE A 33 12.13 8.98 9.78
N THR A 34 11.85 7.78 9.31
CA THR A 34 12.88 6.74 9.14
C THR A 34 13.92 7.28 8.15
N PRO A 35 15.20 7.35 8.51
CA PRO A 35 16.23 7.88 7.61
C PRO A 35 16.38 6.99 6.37
N ILE A 36 16.53 7.61 5.21
CA ILE A 36 16.86 6.91 3.97
C ILE A 36 18.37 6.81 3.89
N LEU A 37 18.87 5.58 3.90
CA LEU A 37 20.31 5.31 3.81
C LEU A 37 20.69 4.91 2.39
N GLN A 38 21.61 5.65 1.79
CA GLN A 38 22.26 5.25 0.54
C GLN A 38 23.48 4.37 0.89
N PRO A 39 23.53 3.11 0.41
CA PRO A 39 24.70 2.26 0.59
C PRO A 39 25.92 2.87 -0.07
N GLY A 40 27.07 2.84 0.60
CA GLY A 40 28.35 3.19 -0.01
C GLY A 40 28.85 2.10 -0.95
N ALA A 41 29.81 2.43 -1.79
CA ALA A 41 30.56 1.45 -2.58
C ALA A 41 31.30 0.45 -1.62
N PRO A 42 31.72 -0.73 -2.09
CA PRO A 42 32.48 -1.65 -1.27
C PRO A 42 33.66 -0.97 -0.55
N GLY A 43 33.63 -1.01 0.79
CA GLY A 43 34.63 -0.34 1.64
C GLY A 43 34.37 1.14 1.93
N GLN A 44 33.22 1.68 1.53
CA GLN A 44 32.77 3.02 1.88
C GLN A 44 31.56 2.95 2.82
N ASP A 45 31.44 3.92 3.72
CA ASP A 45 30.31 4.03 4.63
C ASP A 45 29.02 4.42 3.90
N SER A 46 27.88 3.95 4.42
CA SER A 46 26.56 4.42 3.98
C SER A 46 26.34 5.85 4.45
N ARG A 47 25.61 6.65 3.65
CA ARG A 47 25.23 8.01 3.99
C ARG A 47 23.71 8.16 4.09
N GLU A 48 23.25 9.02 4.95
CA GLU A 48 21.87 9.43 5.03
C GLU A 48 21.58 10.46 3.94
N ILE A 49 20.44 10.31 3.23
CA ILE A 49 20.01 11.20 2.17
C ILE A 49 18.57 11.65 2.43
N SER A 50 18.20 12.81 1.90
CA SER A 50 16.82 13.30 1.93
C SER A 50 15.93 12.53 0.95
N ALA A 51 14.60 12.64 1.13
CA ALA A 51 13.64 12.06 0.20
C ALA A 51 13.79 12.66 -1.22
N GLU A 52 14.06 13.98 -1.31
CA GLU A 52 14.29 14.67 -2.56
C GLU A 52 15.56 14.17 -3.27
N GLU A 53 16.62 13.98 -2.52
CA GLU A 53 17.88 13.43 -3.06
C GLU A 53 17.69 11.98 -3.51
N ALA A 54 16.96 11.17 -2.74
CA ALA A 54 16.63 9.80 -3.12
C ALA A 54 15.83 9.74 -4.43
N ILE A 55 14.87 10.63 -4.63
CA ILE A 55 14.10 10.74 -5.88
C ILE A 55 15.01 11.12 -7.05
N GLN A 56 15.95 12.04 -6.86
CA GLN A 56 16.90 12.46 -7.92
C GLN A 56 17.89 11.35 -8.27
N LEU A 57 18.28 10.53 -7.29
CA LEU A 57 19.20 9.41 -7.50
C LEU A 57 18.50 8.17 -8.05
N ALA A 58 17.17 8.06 -7.89
CA ALA A 58 16.40 6.93 -8.40
C ALA A 58 16.38 7.01 -9.95
N ASP A 59 17.01 6.03 -10.59
CA ASP A 59 16.84 5.83 -12.03
C ASP A 59 15.44 5.28 -12.29
N THR A 60 14.50 6.15 -12.69
CA THR A 60 13.14 5.80 -13.07
C THR A 60 12.97 5.58 -14.58
N SER A 61 14.07 5.54 -15.32
CA SER A 61 14.04 5.22 -16.74
C SER A 61 13.52 3.80 -16.97
N PHE A 62 12.97 3.59 -18.13
CA PHE A 62 12.51 2.26 -18.55
C PHE A 62 12.82 2.05 -20.03
N SER A 63 13.06 0.80 -20.38
CA SER A 63 13.34 0.39 -21.75
C SER A 63 12.09 -0.17 -22.43
N SER A 64 12.16 -0.33 -23.75
CA SER A 64 11.12 -1.04 -24.51
C SER A 64 11.00 -2.51 -24.08
N SER A 65 12.09 -3.11 -23.60
CA SER A 65 12.08 -4.49 -23.07
C SER A 65 11.29 -4.60 -21.77
N ASP A 66 11.36 -3.57 -20.91
CA ASP A 66 10.55 -3.53 -19.66
C ASP A 66 9.06 -3.42 -19.98
N VAL A 67 8.72 -2.59 -20.99
CA VAL A 67 7.33 -2.47 -21.46
C VAL A 67 6.84 -3.81 -22.02
N ASP A 68 7.60 -4.46 -22.88
CA ASP A 68 7.25 -5.77 -23.47
C ASP A 68 7.09 -6.84 -22.37
N PHE A 69 7.98 -6.83 -21.37
CA PHE A 69 7.88 -7.73 -20.21
C PHE A 69 6.57 -7.52 -19.46
N MET A 70 6.24 -6.30 -19.04
CA MET A 70 5.00 -6.01 -18.31
C MET A 70 3.76 -6.39 -19.11
N GLN A 71 3.73 -6.06 -20.40
CA GLN A 71 2.62 -6.39 -21.29
C GLN A 71 2.40 -7.90 -21.45
N ARG A 72 3.46 -8.70 -21.46
CA ARG A 72 3.37 -10.18 -21.59
C ARG A 72 3.08 -10.85 -20.27
N MET A 73 3.50 -10.28 -19.15
CA MET A 73 3.26 -10.87 -17.83
C MET A 73 1.80 -10.72 -17.38
N ILE A 74 1.09 -9.67 -17.80
CA ILE A 74 -0.33 -9.51 -17.49
C ILE A 74 -1.18 -10.73 -17.94
N PRO A 75 -1.17 -11.17 -19.19
CA PRO A 75 -1.92 -12.36 -19.59
C PRO A 75 -1.40 -13.65 -18.93
N HIS A 76 -0.10 -13.75 -18.65
CA HIS A 76 0.46 -14.87 -17.91
C HIS A 76 -0.11 -14.97 -16.49
N HIS A 77 -0.20 -13.86 -15.77
CA HIS A 77 -0.78 -13.79 -14.43
C HIS A 77 -2.30 -14.06 -14.45
N ARG A 78 -3.02 -13.56 -15.46
CA ARG A 78 -4.44 -13.90 -15.65
C ARG A 78 -4.67 -15.38 -15.80
N GLN A 79 -3.79 -16.09 -16.52
CA GLN A 79 -3.88 -17.54 -16.64
C GLN A 79 -3.71 -18.23 -15.27
N ALA A 80 -2.84 -17.73 -14.41
CA ALA A 80 -2.68 -18.27 -13.06
C ALA A 80 -3.93 -18.06 -12.18
N VAL A 81 -4.59 -16.89 -12.30
CA VAL A 81 -5.89 -16.60 -11.67
C VAL A 81 -6.95 -17.60 -12.16
N GLU A 82 -7.06 -17.80 -13.47
CA GLU A 82 -8.00 -18.77 -14.05
C GLU A 82 -7.75 -20.20 -13.56
N MET A 83 -6.47 -20.58 -13.44
CA MET A 83 -6.09 -21.90 -12.92
C MET A 83 -6.42 -22.04 -11.44
N ALA A 84 -6.17 -21.01 -10.63
CA ALA A 84 -6.49 -21.00 -9.21
C ALA A 84 -8.00 -21.13 -8.96
N ALA A 85 -8.81 -20.45 -9.75
CA ALA A 85 -10.28 -20.53 -9.67
C ALA A 85 -10.84 -21.93 -9.92
N LEU A 86 -10.13 -22.79 -10.67
CA LEU A 86 -10.57 -24.16 -10.93
C LEU A 86 -10.36 -25.11 -9.74
N VAL A 87 -9.57 -24.73 -8.75
CA VAL A 87 -9.15 -25.62 -7.67
C VAL A 87 -10.30 -26.00 -6.76
N GLU A 88 -11.16 -25.04 -6.40
CA GLU A 88 -12.27 -25.23 -5.45
C GLU A 88 -13.23 -26.34 -5.88
N GLU A 89 -13.48 -26.48 -7.19
CA GLU A 89 -14.36 -27.52 -7.73
C GLU A 89 -13.67 -28.87 -7.94
N ARG A 90 -12.34 -28.95 -7.80
CA ARG A 90 -11.53 -30.13 -8.16
C ARG A 90 -10.86 -30.83 -6.99
N THR A 91 -10.90 -30.26 -5.81
CA THR A 91 -10.31 -30.84 -4.61
C THR A 91 -11.14 -30.53 -3.38
N ASN A 92 -11.10 -31.45 -2.43
CA ASN A 92 -11.64 -31.25 -1.08
C ASN A 92 -10.53 -31.06 -0.03
N ARG A 93 -9.29 -30.86 -0.48
CA ARG A 93 -8.15 -30.61 0.39
C ARG A 93 -8.03 -29.14 0.72
N GLU A 94 -8.34 -28.79 1.96
CA GLU A 94 -8.37 -27.42 2.43
C GLU A 94 -7.04 -26.68 2.18
N GLU A 95 -5.91 -27.35 2.39
CA GLU A 95 -4.59 -26.76 2.18
C GLU A 95 -4.33 -26.34 0.71
N ILE A 96 -4.94 -27.06 -0.24
CA ILE A 96 -4.83 -26.75 -1.67
C ILE A 96 -5.75 -25.60 -2.04
N VAL A 97 -6.96 -25.56 -1.47
CA VAL A 97 -7.90 -24.44 -1.65
C VAL A 97 -7.31 -23.13 -1.08
N ASP A 98 -6.76 -23.18 0.12
CA ASP A 98 -6.09 -22.04 0.74
C ASP A 98 -4.87 -21.56 -0.06
N LEU A 99 -4.11 -22.48 -0.63
CA LEU A 99 -2.99 -22.12 -1.50
C LEU A 99 -3.48 -21.41 -2.77
N ALA A 100 -4.53 -21.94 -3.40
CA ALA A 100 -5.11 -21.34 -4.60
C ALA A 100 -5.66 -19.93 -4.32
N ALA A 101 -6.34 -19.72 -3.19
CA ALA A 101 -6.82 -18.40 -2.79
C ALA A 101 -5.69 -17.37 -2.59
N ARG A 102 -4.55 -17.80 -2.04
CA ARG A 102 -3.37 -16.92 -1.90
C ARG A 102 -2.73 -16.62 -3.25
N ILE A 103 -2.67 -17.58 -4.16
CA ILE A 103 -2.17 -17.38 -5.52
C ILE A 103 -3.09 -16.40 -6.24
N ASP A 104 -4.40 -16.60 -6.22
CA ASP A 104 -5.38 -15.73 -6.86
C ASP A 104 -5.18 -14.26 -6.43
N LYS A 105 -5.15 -14.03 -5.12
CA LYS A 105 -4.95 -12.68 -4.57
C LYS A 105 -3.62 -12.06 -5.00
N SER A 106 -2.52 -12.79 -4.90
CA SER A 106 -1.19 -12.27 -5.25
C SER A 106 -1.12 -11.94 -6.74
N GLN A 107 -1.66 -12.79 -7.61
CA GLN A 107 -1.65 -12.57 -9.06
C GLN A 107 -2.50 -11.38 -9.48
N LEU A 108 -3.64 -11.14 -8.82
CA LEU A 108 -4.47 -9.95 -9.06
C LEU A 108 -3.74 -8.66 -8.63
N ASP A 109 -3.09 -8.65 -7.47
CA ASP A 109 -2.30 -7.50 -7.00
C ASP A 109 -1.15 -7.19 -7.98
N GLU A 110 -0.50 -8.22 -8.54
CA GLU A 110 0.59 -8.05 -9.52
C GLU A 110 0.09 -7.57 -10.88
N ILE A 111 -1.09 -8.03 -11.34
CA ILE A 111 -1.73 -7.51 -12.56
C ILE A 111 -2.05 -6.02 -12.41
N GLU A 112 -2.58 -5.60 -11.26
CA GLU A 112 -2.87 -4.20 -10.97
C GLU A 112 -1.58 -3.37 -11.00
N PHE A 113 -0.53 -3.83 -10.33
CA PHE A 113 0.78 -3.17 -10.35
C PHE A 113 1.33 -2.97 -11.75
N MET A 114 1.35 -4.03 -12.58
CA MET A 114 1.87 -3.95 -13.96
C MET A 114 1.03 -3.04 -14.84
N THR A 115 -0.29 -3.08 -14.68
CA THR A 115 -1.22 -2.20 -15.41
C THR A 115 -0.96 -0.74 -15.05
N ASP A 116 -0.85 -0.43 -13.79
CA ASP A 116 -0.54 0.89 -13.25
C ASP A 116 0.83 1.41 -13.73
N TRP A 117 1.83 0.52 -13.72
CA TRP A 117 3.17 0.84 -14.19
C TRP A 117 3.18 1.26 -15.66
N LEU A 118 2.46 0.53 -16.52
CA LEU A 118 2.31 0.85 -17.94
C LEU A 118 1.55 2.16 -18.14
N GLN A 119 0.41 2.35 -17.46
CA GLN A 119 -0.44 3.54 -17.60
C GLN A 119 0.29 4.82 -17.19
N ARG A 120 0.99 4.81 -16.06
CA ARG A 120 1.78 5.98 -15.59
C ARG A 120 2.87 6.38 -16.56
N ARG A 121 3.30 5.47 -17.45
CA ARG A 121 4.30 5.71 -18.48
C ARG A 121 3.73 5.94 -19.88
N GLY A 122 2.40 6.06 -19.97
CA GLY A 122 1.71 6.27 -21.26
C GLY A 122 1.84 5.09 -22.22
N GLN A 123 2.09 3.87 -21.68
CA GLN A 123 2.23 2.66 -22.47
C GLN A 123 0.91 1.91 -22.57
N SER A 124 0.69 1.21 -23.70
CA SER A 124 -0.43 0.31 -23.88
C SER A 124 -0.34 -0.87 -22.89
N ILE A 125 -1.48 -1.35 -22.41
CA ILE A 125 -1.54 -2.57 -21.59
C ILE A 125 -1.35 -3.82 -22.46
N GLU A 126 -1.83 -3.77 -23.70
CA GLU A 126 -1.72 -4.89 -24.63
C GLU A 126 -0.37 -4.87 -25.36
N ALA A 127 0.28 -6.04 -25.43
CA ALA A 127 1.46 -6.23 -26.24
C ALA A 127 1.11 -6.02 -27.73
N LYS A 128 1.93 -5.27 -28.44
CA LYS A 128 1.80 -5.21 -29.91
C LYS A 128 2.03 -6.61 -30.46
N MET A 129 1.03 -7.17 -31.15
CA MET A 129 1.22 -8.45 -31.83
C MET A 129 2.36 -8.31 -32.83
N SER A 130 3.44 -9.07 -32.64
CA SER A 130 4.48 -9.14 -33.64
C SER A 130 3.92 -9.84 -34.89
N HIS A 131 4.31 -9.37 -36.07
CA HIS A 131 3.89 -9.99 -37.36
C HIS A 131 4.15 -11.51 -37.42
N HIS A 132 5.07 -12.01 -36.60
CA HIS A 132 5.35 -13.46 -36.51
C HIS A 132 4.20 -14.25 -35.90
N SER A 133 3.47 -13.70 -34.93
CA SER A 133 2.31 -14.33 -34.28
C SER A 133 1.12 -14.41 -35.23
N MET A 134 0.92 -13.39 -36.09
CA MET A 134 -0.16 -13.38 -37.07
C MET A 134 -0.01 -14.45 -38.17
N MET A 135 1.25 -14.82 -38.53
CA MET A 135 1.48 -15.84 -39.53
C MET A 135 1.25 -17.28 -39.04
N MET A 136 1.32 -17.52 -37.73
CA MET A 136 1.03 -18.85 -37.17
C MET A 136 -0.46 -19.14 -37.06
N ASP A 137 -1.28 -18.10 -36.85
CA ASP A 137 -2.74 -18.25 -36.70
C ASP A 137 -3.44 -18.44 -38.07
N MET A 138 -2.83 -17.95 -39.15
CA MET A 138 -3.36 -18.13 -40.52
C MET A 138 -3.04 -19.49 -41.16
N LYS A 139 -2.29 -20.37 -40.48
CA LYS A 139 -1.92 -21.73 -40.98
C LYS A 139 -2.73 -22.87 -40.37
N LYS A 140 -3.78 -22.56 -39.59
CA LYS A 140 -4.78 -23.51 -39.10
C LYS A 140 -6.02 -23.44 -39.97
#